data_6af3f9636d338abc8c9cea22ca185b55
#
_entry.id   6af3f9636d338abc8c9cea22ca185b55
#
_cell.length_a   1.000
_cell.length_b   1.000
_cell.length_c   1.000
_cell.angle_alpha   90.00
_cell.angle_beta   90.00
_cell.angle_gamma   90.00
#
_symmetry.space_group_name_H-M   'P 1'
#
loop_
_entity.id
_entity.type
_entity.pdbx_description
1 polymer ?
#
loop_
_entity_poly.entity_id
_entity_poly.type
_entity_poly.pdbx_seq_one_letter_code
_entity_poly.pdbx_strand_id
1 'polypeptide(L)'
;MKVTVRFLLWLKEKSGTNELTLEIKDGATIADVFEEIKKRINGLSKYLDNAFTDNSSISVIVNGQSVNNGSYILKDGDVIELAPLVSGG
;
A
#
# COMPACT_ATOMS: atom_id res chain seq x y z
N MET A 1 -15.73 5.38 -2.63
CA MET A 1 -15.46 3.95 -2.94
C MET A 1 -14.69 3.30 -1.81
N LYS A 2 -14.77 1.99 -1.71
CA LYS A 2 -14.04 1.23 -0.69
C LYS A 2 -12.89 0.48 -1.32
N VAL A 3 -11.74 0.54 -0.66
CA VAL A 3 -10.59 -0.29 -1.03
C VAL A 3 -10.09 -1.00 0.23
N THR A 4 -9.45 -2.13 0.04
CA THR A 4 -8.87 -2.90 1.14
C THR A 4 -7.36 -2.92 0.96
N VAL A 5 -6.64 -2.62 2.04
CA VAL A 5 -5.18 -2.69 2.05
C VAL A 5 -4.77 -3.83 2.97
N ARG A 6 -3.99 -4.76 2.46
CA ARG A 6 -3.48 -5.89 3.22
C ARG A 6 -2.00 -5.74 3.45
N PHE A 7 -1.58 -5.96 4.68
CA PHE A 7 -0.18 -5.86 5.08
C PHE A 7 0.37 -7.27 5.25
N LEU A 8 1.37 -7.62 4.47
CA LEU A 8 1.90 -8.97 4.43
C LEU A 8 3.20 -9.10 5.21
N LEU A 9 3.42 -10.28 5.77
CA LEU A 9 4.66 -10.63 6.47
C LEU A 9 4.95 -9.63 7.60
N TRP A 10 6.19 -9.14 7.70
CA TRP A 10 6.55 -8.26 8.80
C TRP A 10 5.87 -6.88 8.74
N LEU A 11 5.28 -6.52 7.60
CA LEU A 11 4.51 -5.29 7.53
C LEU A 11 3.25 -5.35 8.40
N LYS A 12 2.72 -6.54 8.66
CA LYS A 12 1.60 -6.69 9.61
C LYS A 12 2.00 -6.21 11.01
N GLU A 13 3.20 -6.55 11.43
CA GLU A 13 3.68 -6.15 12.75
C GLU A 13 3.92 -4.64 12.81
N LYS A 14 4.48 -4.08 11.74
CA LYS A 14 4.71 -2.63 11.67
C LYS A 14 3.42 -1.83 11.65
N SER A 15 2.39 -2.35 11.00
CA SER A 15 1.11 -1.64 10.89
C SER A 15 0.20 -1.89 12.08
N GLY A 16 0.40 -3.00 12.79
CA GLY A 16 -0.47 -3.40 13.87
C GLY A 16 -1.76 -4.06 13.43
N THR A 17 -1.91 -4.36 12.15
CA THR A 17 -3.12 -4.99 11.62
C THR A 17 -2.79 -5.77 10.36
N ASN A 18 -3.64 -6.76 10.05
CA ASN A 18 -3.51 -7.55 8.83
C ASN A 18 -4.06 -6.81 7.63
N GLU A 19 -5.13 -6.05 7.83
CA GLU A 19 -5.76 -5.34 6.73
C GLU A 19 -6.53 -4.14 7.23
N LEU A 20 -6.78 -3.22 6.32
CA LEU A 20 -7.45 -1.97 6.60
C LEU A 20 -8.39 -1.67 5.45
N THR A 21 -9.67 -1.42 5.75
CA THR A 21 -10.63 -1.00 4.73
C THR A 21 -10.75 0.52 4.78
N LEU A 22 -10.63 1.15 3.62
CA LEU A 22 -10.68 2.61 3.52
C LEU A 22 -11.83 3.04 2.64
N GLU A 23 -12.56 4.04 3.11
CA GLU A 23 -13.47 4.81 2.27
C GLU A 23 -12.65 5.95 1.68
N ILE A 24 -12.64 6.05 0.36
CA ILE A 24 -11.83 7.04 -0.31
C ILE A 24 -12.60 7.57 -1.52
N LYS A 25 -12.24 8.74 -2.00
CA LYS A 25 -12.94 9.37 -3.12
C LYS A 25 -12.81 8.53 -4.40
N ASP A 26 -13.80 8.61 -5.26
CA ASP A 26 -13.73 7.98 -6.57
C ASP A 26 -12.59 8.59 -7.37
N GLY A 27 -11.89 7.74 -8.11
CA GLY A 27 -10.74 8.19 -8.89
C GLY A 27 -9.45 8.34 -8.09
N ALA A 28 -9.46 7.94 -6.82
CA ALA A 28 -8.26 8.01 -5.99
C ALA A 28 -7.16 7.10 -6.55
N THR A 29 -5.93 7.49 -6.29
CA THR A 29 -4.74 6.74 -6.73
C THR A 29 -4.11 6.00 -5.57
N ILE A 30 -3.12 5.17 -5.88
CA ILE A 30 -2.30 4.50 -4.86
C ILE A 30 -1.68 5.56 -3.93
N ALA A 31 -1.18 6.67 -4.50
CA ALA A 31 -0.60 7.73 -3.69
C ALA A 31 -1.60 8.29 -2.68
N ASP A 32 -2.85 8.44 -3.09
CA ASP A 32 -3.91 8.92 -2.19
C ASP A 32 -4.15 7.93 -1.04
N VAL A 33 -4.15 6.64 -1.34
CA VAL A 33 -4.29 5.60 -0.31
C VAL A 33 -3.12 5.63 0.65
N PHE A 34 -1.90 5.81 0.14
CA PHE A 34 -0.72 5.88 1.00
C PHE A 34 -0.81 7.07 1.97
N GLU A 35 -1.32 8.22 1.50
CA GLU A 35 -1.51 9.37 2.39
C GLU A 35 -2.50 9.06 3.51
N GLU A 36 -3.58 8.34 3.19
CA GLU A 36 -4.55 7.94 4.21
C GLU A 36 -3.93 6.96 5.22
N ILE A 37 -3.12 6.03 4.75
CA ILE A 37 -2.45 5.07 5.63
C ILE A 37 -1.51 5.82 6.59
N LYS A 38 -0.75 6.78 6.07
CA LYS A 38 0.20 7.54 6.90
C LYS A 38 -0.51 8.30 8.00
N LYS A 39 -1.72 8.79 7.76
CA LYS A 39 -2.50 9.49 8.77
C LYS A 39 -2.97 8.56 9.90
N ARG A 40 -3.18 7.30 9.59
CA ARG A 40 -3.79 6.34 10.53
C ARG A 40 -2.76 5.48 11.23
N ILE A 41 -1.64 5.21 10.59
CA ILE A 41 -0.64 4.27 11.08
C ILE A 41 0.72 4.92 11.08
N ASN A 42 1.32 5.00 12.27
CA ASN A 42 2.69 5.48 12.41
C ASN A 42 3.67 4.36 12.07
N GLY A 43 4.83 4.73 11.61
CA GLY A 43 5.91 3.77 11.39
C GLY A 43 5.98 3.19 10.00
N LEU A 44 5.01 3.52 9.13
CA LEU A 44 5.04 3.06 7.74
C LEU A 44 5.48 4.13 6.75
N SER A 45 5.57 5.39 7.18
CA SER A 45 5.80 6.51 6.26
C SER A 45 7.01 6.31 5.36
N LYS A 46 8.13 5.89 5.90
CA LYS A 46 9.34 5.75 5.10
C LYS A 46 9.22 4.66 4.04
N TYR A 47 8.48 3.59 4.35
CA TYR A 47 8.27 2.52 3.38
C TYR A 47 7.37 2.98 2.25
N LEU A 48 6.32 3.73 2.60
CA LEU A 48 5.37 4.23 1.62
C LEU A 48 5.97 5.36 0.78
N ASP A 49 6.75 6.23 1.38
CA ASP A 49 7.40 7.32 0.65
C ASP A 49 8.38 6.81 -0.40
N ASN A 50 9.01 5.67 -0.15
CA ASN A 50 10.00 5.10 -1.04
C ASN A 50 9.46 3.96 -1.92
N ALA A 51 8.14 3.73 -1.89
CA ALA A 51 7.55 2.53 -2.49
C ALA A 51 7.80 2.39 -3.99
N PHE A 52 7.99 3.49 -4.69
CA PHE A 52 8.17 3.47 -6.15
C PHE A 52 9.52 4.05 -6.57
N THR A 53 10.48 4.02 -5.66
CA THR A 53 11.84 4.51 -5.93
C THR A 53 12.81 3.33 -5.91
N ASP A 54 14.05 3.60 -6.27
CA ASP A 54 15.12 2.59 -6.23
C ASP A 54 15.41 2.11 -4.81
N ASN A 55 14.98 2.88 -3.81
CA ASN A 55 15.18 2.53 -2.40
C ASN A 55 13.98 1.82 -1.80
N SER A 56 13.06 1.34 -2.63
CA SER A 56 11.86 0.68 -2.13
C SER A 56 12.19 -0.57 -1.34
N SER A 57 11.51 -0.72 -0.20
CA SER A 57 11.57 -1.94 0.62
C SER A 57 10.29 -2.75 0.49
N ILE A 58 9.32 -2.27 -0.27
CA ILE A 58 8.04 -2.95 -0.41
C ILE A 58 7.63 -3.09 -1.87
N SER A 59 6.80 -4.07 -2.09
CA SER A 59 6.13 -4.31 -3.37
C SER A 59 4.67 -3.95 -3.22
N VAL A 60 4.09 -3.32 -4.25
CA VAL A 60 2.69 -2.92 -4.25
C VAL A 60 1.95 -3.76 -5.28
N ILE A 61 0.91 -4.45 -4.85
CA ILE A 61 0.15 -5.37 -5.68
C ILE A 61 -1.31 -4.97 -5.60
N VAL A 62 -1.96 -4.79 -6.75
CA VAL A 62 -3.38 -4.47 -6.81
C VAL A 62 -4.08 -5.60 -7.54
N ASN A 63 -5.02 -6.27 -6.85
CA ASN A 63 -5.77 -7.39 -7.40
C ASN A 63 -4.87 -8.44 -8.05
N GLY A 64 -3.75 -8.74 -7.39
CA GLY A 64 -2.82 -9.76 -7.82
C GLY A 64 -1.79 -9.32 -8.85
N GLN A 65 -1.79 -8.06 -9.26
CA GLN A 65 -0.83 -7.55 -10.25
C GLN A 65 0.08 -6.49 -9.63
N SER A 66 1.36 -6.58 -9.93
CA SER A 66 2.33 -5.58 -9.49
C SER A 66 2.02 -4.22 -10.08
N VAL A 67 2.10 -3.20 -9.25
CA VAL A 67 1.94 -1.81 -9.67
C VAL A 67 3.21 -1.06 -9.29
N ASN A 68 3.76 -0.29 -10.23
CA ASN A 68 5.04 0.37 -10.02
C ASN A 68 4.99 1.89 -10.10
N ASN A 69 3.82 2.48 -9.94
CA ASN A 69 3.73 3.94 -9.81
C ASN A 69 2.53 4.35 -8.97
N GLY A 70 2.67 5.48 -8.28
CA GLY A 70 1.65 5.99 -7.39
C GLY A 70 0.45 6.61 -8.08
N SER A 71 0.54 6.83 -9.39
CA SER A 71 -0.56 7.43 -10.17
C SER A 71 -1.61 6.40 -10.60
N TYR A 72 -1.39 5.13 -10.28
CA TYR A 72 -2.35 4.08 -10.62
C TYR A 72 -3.72 4.42 -10.02
N ILE A 73 -4.74 4.44 -10.86
CA ILE A 73 -6.10 4.82 -10.45
C ILE A 73 -6.85 3.59 -9.96
N LEU A 74 -7.38 3.70 -8.75
CA LEU A 74 -8.08 2.60 -8.10
C LEU A 74 -9.56 2.60 -8.46
N LYS A 75 -10.19 1.44 -8.29
CA LYS A 75 -11.61 1.24 -8.49
C LYS A 75 -12.23 0.71 -7.21
N ASP A 76 -13.53 0.88 -7.08
CA ASP A 76 -14.26 0.36 -5.94
C ASP A 76 -14.05 -1.15 -5.80
N GLY A 77 -13.75 -1.58 -4.61
CA GLY A 77 -13.51 -3.00 -4.32
C GLY A 77 -12.09 -3.48 -4.55
N ASP A 78 -11.19 -2.62 -5.01
CA ASP A 78 -9.81 -3.04 -5.23
C ASP A 78 -9.15 -3.50 -3.92
N VAL A 79 -8.29 -4.51 -4.05
CA VAL A 79 -7.49 -5.04 -2.95
C VAL A 79 -6.04 -4.71 -3.23
N ILE A 80 -5.44 -3.94 -2.34
CA ILE A 80 -4.05 -3.53 -2.43
C ILE A 80 -3.27 -4.35 -1.42
N GLU A 81 -2.26 -5.05 -1.86
CA GLU A 81 -1.39 -5.81 -0.97
C GLU A 81 -0.01 -5.15 -0.94
N LEU A 82 0.48 -4.92 0.27
CA LEU A 82 1.81 -4.37 0.50
C LEU A 82 2.67 -5.48 1.07
N ALA A 83 3.68 -5.86 0.35
CA ALA A 83 4.57 -6.96 0.72
C ALA A 83 6.00 -6.47 0.82
N PRO A 84 6.79 -7.00 1.77
CA PRO A 84 8.21 -6.67 1.78
C PRO A 84 8.88 -7.19 0.52
N LEU A 85 9.79 -6.41 -0.04
CA LEU A 85 10.64 -6.93 -1.10
C LEU A 85 11.64 -7.89 -0.48
N VAL A 86 11.73 -9.06 -1.07
CA VAL A 86 12.76 -10.00 -0.69
C VAL A 86 14.01 -9.62 -1.48
N SER A 87 15.00 -9.08 -0.81
CA SER A 87 16.26 -8.83 -1.50
C SER A 87 16.81 -10.19 -1.89
N GLY A 88 17.15 -10.33 -3.15
CA GLY A 88 17.62 -11.58 -3.69
C GLY A 88 19.07 -11.89 -3.30
N GLY A 89 19.48 -11.29 -2.24
CA GLY A 89 20.85 -11.50 -1.77
C GLY A 89 20.92 -12.62 -0.83
#